data_8d658fa706ea4c9c9afce8c350523c61
#
_entry.id   8d658fa706ea4c9c9afce8c350523c61
#
_cell.length_a   1.000
_cell.length_b   1.000
_cell.length_c   1.000
_cell.angle_alpha   90.00
_cell.angle_beta   90.00
_cell.angle_gamma   90.00
#
_symmetry.space_group_name_H-M   'P 1'
#
loop_
_entity.id
_entity.type
_entity.pdbx_description
1 polymer ?
#
loop_
_entity_poly.entity_id
_entity_poly.type
_entity_poly.pdbx_seq_one_letter_code
_entity_poly.pdbx_strand_id
1 'polypeptide(L)'
;MTTEEKLKHFEDICTGDALKKYEQAVSDYTAYEEKILNEHKENARKQAALQIAAEKERIARETNKNLSLGQIEIRRSYSRKDEELRGKVFSELRDKLARFMETPKYDALLEAQIKKEKAFAGSSEIHIYIDPSDREKQNLLSLRTDCDIRVSQYPFLGGTRAVIASKNILIDNSFETKLKEAEQDF
;
A
#
# COMPACT_ATOMS: atom_id res chain seq x y z
N MET A 1 -71.82 -79.65 -9.86
CA MET A 1 -71.65 -78.41 -10.57
C MET A 1 -72.23 -78.45 -11.97
N THR A 2 -73.25 -77.63 -12.15
CA THR A 2 -73.87 -77.48 -13.46
C THR A 2 -72.94 -76.77 -14.43
N THR A 3 -73.19 -76.86 -15.76
CA THR A 3 -72.40 -76.24 -16.80
C THR A 3 -72.36 -74.70 -16.60
N GLU A 4 -73.40 -74.13 -16.14
CA GLU A 4 -73.54 -72.66 -15.81
C GLU A 4 -72.71 -72.25 -14.60
N GLU A 5 -72.63 -73.06 -13.56
CA GLU A 5 -71.75 -72.79 -12.38
C GLU A 5 -70.30 -72.86 -12.74
N LYS A 6 -69.90 -73.74 -13.65
CA LYS A 6 -68.53 -73.79 -14.17
C LYS A 6 -68.16 -72.58 -15.01
N LEU A 7 -69.09 -72.11 -15.84
CA LEU A 7 -68.85 -70.94 -16.69
C LEU A 7 -68.70 -69.65 -15.79
N LYS A 8 -69.59 -69.49 -14.83
CA LYS A 8 -69.54 -68.36 -13.90
C LYS A 8 -68.25 -68.39 -13.08
N HIS A 9 -67.81 -69.54 -12.58
CA HIS A 9 -66.58 -69.70 -11.86
C HIS A 9 -65.35 -69.34 -12.72
N PHE A 10 -65.34 -69.71 -13.99
CA PHE A 10 -64.31 -69.37 -14.96
C PHE A 10 -64.26 -67.84 -15.21
N GLU A 11 -65.44 -67.24 -15.40
CA GLU A 11 -65.61 -65.81 -15.59
C GLU A 11 -65.10 -64.99 -14.36
N ASP A 12 -65.43 -65.45 -13.16
CA ASP A 12 -64.98 -64.85 -11.90
C ASP A 12 -63.43 -64.95 -11.73
N ILE A 13 -62.81 -66.06 -12.12
CA ILE A 13 -61.39 -66.23 -12.08
C ILE A 13 -60.72 -65.32 -13.11
N CYS A 14 -61.16 -65.28 -14.35
CA CYS A 14 -60.60 -64.46 -15.40
C CYS A 14 -60.73 -62.98 -15.11
N THR A 15 -61.86 -62.51 -14.61
CA THR A 15 -62.05 -61.11 -14.20
C THR A 15 -61.23 -60.74 -12.98
N GLY A 16 -61.11 -61.65 -11.99
CA GLY A 16 -60.29 -61.45 -10.81
C GLY A 16 -58.76 -61.35 -11.18
N ASP A 17 -58.32 -62.21 -12.08
CA ASP A 17 -56.92 -62.14 -12.56
C ASP A 17 -56.64 -60.90 -13.41
N ALA A 18 -57.60 -60.47 -14.23
CA ALA A 18 -57.47 -59.25 -15.02
C ALA A 18 -57.42 -57.98 -14.12
N LEU A 19 -58.27 -57.94 -13.08
CA LEU A 19 -58.28 -56.86 -12.12
C LEU A 19 -56.95 -56.78 -11.34
N LYS A 20 -56.44 -57.90 -10.86
CA LYS A 20 -55.13 -57.93 -10.16
C LYS A 20 -54.00 -57.46 -11.06
N LYS A 21 -53.97 -57.87 -12.33
CA LYS A 21 -52.95 -57.42 -13.28
C LYS A 21 -53.07 -55.92 -13.57
N TYR A 22 -54.27 -55.40 -13.66
CA TYR A 22 -54.53 -53.98 -13.83
C TYR A 22 -54.06 -53.17 -12.62
N GLU A 23 -54.45 -53.58 -11.40
CA GLU A 23 -54.00 -52.92 -10.17
C GLU A 23 -52.45 -52.91 -10.03
N GLN A 24 -51.82 -54.04 -10.36
CA GLN A 24 -50.37 -54.14 -10.34
C GLN A 24 -49.75 -53.19 -11.36
N ALA A 25 -50.27 -53.16 -12.61
CA ALA A 25 -49.73 -52.29 -13.67
C ALA A 25 -49.88 -50.79 -13.29
N VAL A 26 -51.03 -50.41 -12.69
CA VAL A 26 -51.24 -49.04 -12.21
C VAL A 26 -50.28 -48.69 -11.04
N SER A 27 -50.10 -49.64 -10.11
CA SER A 27 -49.13 -49.46 -9.00
C SER A 27 -47.69 -49.27 -9.49
N ASP A 28 -47.26 -50.14 -10.42
CA ASP A 28 -45.92 -50.07 -10.98
C ASP A 28 -45.70 -48.78 -11.77
N TYR A 29 -46.72 -48.34 -12.51
CA TYR A 29 -46.67 -47.07 -13.27
C TYR A 29 -46.59 -45.87 -12.35
N THR A 30 -47.41 -45.81 -11.31
CA THR A 30 -47.36 -44.72 -10.31
C THR A 30 -46.05 -44.65 -9.57
N ALA A 31 -45.48 -45.80 -9.17
CA ALA A 31 -44.16 -45.85 -8.53
C ALA A 31 -43.04 -45.39 -9.47
N TYR A 32 -43.13 -45.72 -10.76
CA TYR A 32 -42.19 -45.24 -11.77
C TYR A 32 -42.26 -43.72 -11.98
N GLU A 33 -43.47 -43.17 -12.11
CA GLU A 33 -43.68 -41.72 -12.22
C GLU A 33 -43.17 -40.96 -10.98
N GLU A 34 -43.45 -41.47 -9.78
CA GLU A 34 -42.94 -40.90 -8.54
C GLU A 34 -41.40 -40.89 -8.49
N LYS A 35 -40.77 -41.95 -8.93
CA LYS A 35 -39.32 -42.06 -9.02
C LYS A 35 -38.75 -41.01 -9.95
N ILE A 36 -39.25 -40.87 -11.17
CA ILE A 36 -38.83 -39.88 -12.16
C ILE A 36 -39.01 -38.44 -11.56
N LEU A 37 -40.16 -38.15 -10.95
CA LEU A 37 -40.44 -36.87 -10.37
C LEU A 37 -39.43 -36.53 -9.26
N ASN A 38 -39.12 -37.50 -8.42
CA ASN A 38 -38.15 -37.31 -7.32
C ASN A 38 -36.75 -37.11 -7.86
N GLU A 39 -36.31 -37.86 -8.86
CA GLU A 39 -35.02 -37.65 -9.53
C GLU A 39 -34.92 -36.24 -10.16
N HIS A 40 -35.97 -35.79 -10.84
CA HIS A 40 -36.02 -34.40 -11.37
C HIS A 40 -35.95 -33.34 -10.30
N LYS A 41 -36.69 -33.51 -9.21
CA LYS A 41 -36.63 -32.57 -8.05
C LYS A 41 -35.24 -32.53 -7.42
N GLU A 42 -34.60 -33.68 -7.25
CA GLU A 42 -33.23 -33.71 -6.70
C GLU A 42 -32.21 -33.05 -7.63
N ASN A 43 -32.27 -33.33 -8.93
CA ASN A 43 -31.39 -32.70 -9.89
C ASN A 43 -31.59 -31.19 -9.98
N ALA A 44 -32.82 -30.72 -9.98
CA ALA A 44 -33.12 -29.29 -9.93
C ALA A 44 -32.57 -28.62 -8.67
N ARG A 45 -32.72 -29.25 -7.50
CA ARG A 45 -32.15 -28.77 -6.23
C ARG A 45 -30.62 -28.72 -6.25
N LYS A 46 -29.96 -29.76 -6.80
CA LYS A 46 -28.50 -29.79 -6.95
C LYS A 46 -28.01 -28.67 -7.85
N GLN A 47 -28.65 -28.47 -9.00
CA GLN A 47 -28.29 -27.39 -9.92
C GLN A 47 -28.48 -26.01 -9.28
N ALA A 48 -29.60 -25.77 -8.61
CA ALA A 48 -29.83 -24.51 -7.90
C ALA A 48 -28.79 -24.26 -6.79
N ALA A 49 -28.44 -25.28 -6.02
CA ALA A 49 -27.40 -25.17 -4.99
C ALA A 49 -26.02 -24.83 -5.58
N LEU A 50 -25.64 -25.44 -6.70
CA LEU A 50 -24.39 -25.13 -7.39
C LEU A 50 -24.37 -23.70 -7.94
N GLN A 51 -25.48 -23.23 -8.52
CA GLN A 51 -25.58 -21.84 -9.00
C GLN A 51 -25.49 -20.84 -7.86
N ILE A 52 -26.19 -21.11 -6.75
CA ILE A 52 -26.12 -20.24 -5.56
C ILE A 52 -24.70 -20.21 -4.98
N ALA A 53 -24.01 -21.35 -4.91
CA ALA A 53 -22.64 -21.42 -4.42
C ALA A 53 -21.67 -20.62 -5.31
N ALA A 54 -21.76 -20.78 -6.63
CA ALA A 54 -20.95 -20.04 -7.60
C ALA A 54 -21.20 -18.52 -7.52
N GLU A 55 -22.46 -18.10 -7.37
CA GLU A 55 -22.81 -16.70 -7.27
C GLU A 55 -22.35 -16.07 -5.94
N LYS A 56 -22.46 -16.80 -4.84
CA LYS A 56 -21.88 -16.36 -3.55
C LYS A 56 -20.39 -16.15 -3.64
N GLU A 57 -19.67 -17.05 -4.28
CA GLU A 57 -18.22 -16.92 -4.46
C GLU A 57 -17.86 -15.74 -5.39
N ARG A 58 -18.63 -15.52 -6.44
CA ARG A 58 -18.46 -14.35 -7.33
C ARG A 58 -18.63 -13.04 -6.56
N ILE A 59 -19.72 -12.94 -5.78
CA ILE A 59 -20.00 -11.75 -4.94
C ILE A 59 -18.88 -11.53 -3.93
N ALA A 60 -18.42 -12.58 -3.25
CA ALA A 60 -17.33 -12.48 -2.27
C ALA A 60 -16.03 -11.95 -2.92
N ARG A 61 -15.66 -12.47 -4.10
CA ARG A 61 -14.49 -12.00 -4.84
C ARG A 61 -14.63 -10.54 -5.27
N GLU A 62 -15.78 -10.14 -5.77
CA GLU A 62 -16.06 -8.77 -6.19
C GLU A 62 -16.04 -7.79 -5.01
N THR A 63 -16.63 -8.18 -3.90
CA THR A 63 -16.60 -7.38 -2.65
C THR A 63 -15.18 -7.19 -2.15
N ASN A 64 -14.37 -8.27 -2.09
CA ASN A 64 -12.98 -8.18 -1.66
C ASN A 64 -12.14 -7.31 -2.61
N LYS A 65 -12.38 -7.40 -3.92
CA LYS A 65 -11.72 -6.53 -4.91
C LYS A 65 -12.06 -5.06 -4.66
N ASN A 66 -13.34 -4.74 -4.50
CA ASN A 66 -13.79 -3.36 -4.28
C ASN A 66 -13.25 -2.79 -2.96
N LEU A 67 -13.23 -3.60 -1.89
CA LEU A 67 -12.64 -3.23 -0.62
C LEU A 67 -11.14 -2.92 -0.76
N SER A 68 -10.40 -3.78 -1.46
CA SER A 68 -8.96 -3.59 -1.70
C SER A 68 -8.69 -2.33 -2.53
N LEU A 69 -9.49 -2.06 -3.56
CA LEU A 69 -9.38 -0.83 -4.36
C LEU A 69 -9.66 0.41 -3.51
N GLY A 70 -10.69 0.38 -2.67
CA GLY A 70 -10.98 1.48 -1.75
C GLY A 70 -9.85 1.73 -0.75
N GLN A 71 -9.26 0.68 -0.20
CA GLN A 71 -8.10 0.81 0.69
C GLN A 71 -6.87 1.43 -0.01
N ILE A 72 -6.61 1.04 -1.27
CA ILE A 72 -5.52 1.62 -2.06
C ILE A 72 -5.77 3.11 -2.31
N GLU A 73 -7.00 3.48 -2.65
CA GLU A 73 -7.36 4.87 -2.93
C GLU A 73 -7.22 5.75 -1.67
N ILE A 74 -7.67 5.26 -0.53
CA ILE A 74 -7.49 5.94 0.77
C ILE A 74 -5.99 6.13 1.05
N ARG A 75 -5.16 5.08 0.94
CA ARG A 75 -3.72 5.19 1.16
C ARG A 75 -3.07 6.21 0.23
N ARG A 76 -3.43 6.22 -1.05
CA ARG A 76 -2.92 7.21 -2.02
C ARG A 76 -3.33 8.64 -1.66
N SER A 77 -4.55 8.82 -1.19
CA SER A 77 -5.03 10.12 -0.72
C SER A 77 -4.24 10.61 0.50
N TYR A 78 -4.00 9.74 1.48
CA TYR A 78 -3.16 10.05 2.64
C TYR A 78 -1.72 10.41 2.23
N SER A 79 -1.06 9.57 1.42
CA SER A 79 0.31 9.85 0.98
C SER A 79 0.44 11.17 0.21
N ARG A 80 -0.53 11.47 -0.66
CA ARG A 80 -0.56 12.75 -1.38
C ARG A 80 -0.69 13.94 -0.44
N LYS A 81 -1.54 13.80 0.59
CA LYS A 81 -1.74 14.87 1.55
C LYS A 81 -0.53 15.07 2.46
N ASP A 82 0.09 13.99 2.88
CA ASP A 82 1.33 13.99 3.64
C ASP A 82 2.46 14.69 2.86
N GLU A 83 2.65 14.33 1.60
CA GLU A 83 3.65 14.93 0.73
C GLU A 83 3.39 16.44 0.49
N GLU A 84 2.12 16.84 0.32
CA GLU A 84 1.74 18.27 0.24
C GLU A 84 2.11 19.04 1.52
N LEU A 85 1.79 18.46 2.69
CA LEU A 85 2.09 19.08 3.97
C LEU A 85 3.59 19.16 4.22
N ARG A 86 4.31 18.09 3.95
CA ARG A 86 5.78 18.04 4.01
C ARG A 86 6.40 19.12 3.13
N GLY A 87 5.97 19.23 1.89
CA GLY A 87 6.45 20.26 0.97
C GLY A 87 6.22 21.69 1.50
N LYS A 88 5.07 21.96 2.11
CA LYS A 88 4.78 23.27 2.73
C LYS A 88 5.70 23.56 3.92
N VAL A 89 5.88 22.58 4.83
CA VAL A 89 6.74 22.72 6.01
C VAL A 89 8.19 23.02 5.60
N PHE A 90 8.73 22.24 4.66
CA PHE A 90 10.11 22.44 4.21
C PHE A 90 10.32 23.70 3.37
N SER A 91 9.30 24.14 2.62
CA SER A 91 9.34 25.45 1.97
C SER A 91 9.42 26.59 2.99
N GLU A 92 8.54 26.56 4.00
CA GLU A 92 8.56 27.56 5.07
C GLU A 92 9.86 27.55 5.89
N LEU A 93 10.43 26.35 6.09
CA LEU A 93 11.72 26.20 6.78
C LEU A 93 12.87 26.81 5.96
N ARG A 94 12.89 26.63 4.64
CA ARG A 94 13.87 27.29 3.77
C ARG A 94 13.78 28.81 3.82
N ASP A 95 12.56 29.35 3.82
CA ASP A 95 12.34 30.80 3.96
C ASP A 95 12.82 31.32 5.32
N LYS A 96 12.59 30.57 6.40
CA LYS A 96 13.10 30.92 7.73
C LYS A 96 14.62 30.86 7.78
N LEU A 97 15.25 29.88 7.16
CA LEU A 97 16.70 29.78 7.07
C LEU A 97 17.31 30.95 6.27
N ALA A 98 16.69 31.31 5.14
CA ALA A 98 17.14 32.47 4.36
C ALA A 98 17.13 33.75 5.18
N ARG A 99 16.05 34.01 5.94
CA ARG A 99 15.98 35.16 6.86
C ARG A 99 16.99 35.07 8.02
N PHE A 100 17.25 33.88 8.55
CA PHE A 100 18.26 33.65 9.57
C PHE A 100 19.66 33.98 9.08
N MET A 101 20.00 33.66 7.82
CA MET A 101 21.31 33.96 7.21
C MET A 101 21.61 35.47 7.09
N GLU A 102 20.59 36.30 7.13
CA GLU A 102 20.73 37.77 7.15
C GLU A 102 21.00 38.33 8.57
N THR A 103 20.97 37.50 9.61
CA THR A 103 21.13 37.94 10.99
C THR A 103 22.57 37.83 11.48
N PRO A 104 23.02 38.70 12.44
CA PRO A 104 24.34 38.56 13.08
C PRO A 104 24.56 37.22 13.80
N LYS A 105 23.49 36.51 14.16
CA LYS A 105 23.56 35.18 14.77
C LYS A 105 24.09 34.14 13.82
N TYR A 106 23.83 34.31 12.54
CA TYR A 106 24.35 33.43 11.52
C TYR A 106 25.88 33.60 11.36
N ASP A 107 26.37 34.81 11.39
CA ASP A 107 27.83 35.05 11.35
C ASP A 107 28.54 34.39 12.54
N ALA A 108 27.96 34.49 13.72
CA ALA A 108 28.47 33.82 14.93
C ALA A 108 28.41 32.27 14.78
N LEU A 109 27.39 31.74 14.11
CA LEU A 109 27.29 30.31 13.80
C LEU A 109 28.42 29.87 12.86
N LEU A 110 28.66 30.62 11.77
CA LEU A 110 29.75 30.31 10.83
C LEU A 110 31.10 30.30 11.55
N GLU A 111 31.39 31.32 12.38
CA GLU A 111 32.63 31.34 13.19
C GLU A 111 32.75 30.12 14.10
N ALA A 112 31.66 29.73 14.76
CA ALA A 112 31.66 28.56 15.63
C ALA A 112 31.88 27.26 14.90
N GLN A 113 31.29 27.12 13.71
CA GLN A 113 31.52 25.94 12.83
C GLN A 113 32.97 25.87 12.39
N ILE A 114 33.54 26.97 11.87
CA ILE A 114 34.92 27.06 11.42
C ILE A 114 35.91 26.70 12.54
N LYS A 115 35.68 27.27 13.75
CA LYS A 115 36.53 26.98 14.93
C LYS A 115 36.47 25.50 15.32
N LYS A 116 35.30 24.86 15.25
CA LYS A 116 35.17 23.42 15.51
C LYS A 116 35.88 22.57 14.46
N GLU A 117 35.74 22.92 13.19
CA GLU A 117 36.41 22.25 12.08
C GLU A 117 37.93 22.37 12.17
N LYS A 118 38.44 23.56 12.50
CA LYS A 118 39.87 23.79 12.75
C LYS A 118 40.37 22.96 13.94
N ALA A 119 39.65 22.93 15.05
CA ALA A 119 40.00 22.13 16.22
C ALA A 119 40.01 20.62 15.91
N PHE A 120 39.04 20.16 15.11
CA PHE A 120 39.01 18.76 14.67
C PHE A 120 40.18 18.37 13.74
N ALA A 121 40.59 19.27 12.85
CA ALA A 121 41.72 19.05 11.97
C ALA A 121 43.05 18.96 12.76
N GLY A 122 43.19 19.71 13.85
CA GLY A 122 44.39 19.78 14.65
C GLY A 122 45.57 20.38 13.85
N SER A 123 46.60 19.61 13.64
CA SER A 123 47.77 19.99 12.83
C SER A 123 47.65 19.69 11.33
N SER A 124 46.56 19.08 10.91
CA SER A 124 46.32 18.73 9.52
C SER A 124 45.87 19.94 8.71
N GLU A 125 46.30 20.02 7.46
CA GLU A 125 45.79 21.04 6.53
C GLU A 125 44.31 20.88 6.28
N ILE A 126 43.55 21.98 6.42
CA ILE A 126 42.13 22.04 6.25
C ILE A 126 41.73 23.12 5.24
N HIS A 127 40.87 22.79 4.30
CA HIS A 127 40.26 23.72 3.37
C HIS A 127 38.78 23.91 3.75
N ILE A 128 38.42 25.11 4.11
CA ILE A 128 37.04 25.45 4.53
C ILE A 128 36.36 26.21 3.41
N TYR A 129 35.14 25.76 3.09
CA TYR A 129 34.30 26.34 2.05
C TYR A 129 33.04 26.93 2.66
N ILE A 130 32.70 28.13 2.21
CA ILE A 130 31.44 28.80 2.53
C ILE A 130 30.56 28.86 1.28
N ASP A 131 29.27 29.06 1.48
CA ASP A 131 28.29 29.22 0.40
C ASP A 131 28.61 30.44 -0.49
N PRO A 132 28.35 30.39 -1.81
CA PRO A 132 28.51 31.56 -2.68
C PRO A 132 27.73 32.80 -2.23
N SER A 133 26.59 32.66 -1.54
CA SER A 133 25.82 33.77 -0.97
C SER A 133 26.54 34.49 0.17
N ASP A 134 27.50 33.80 0.84
CA ASP A 134 28.28 34.35 1.95
C ASP A 134 29.65 34.94 1.51
N ARG A 135 29.88 35.13 0.21
CA ARG A 135 31.15 35.62 -0.34
C ARG A 135 31.64 36.91 0.35
N GLU A 136 30.74 37.82 0.65
CA GLU A 136 31.08 39.10 1.29
C GLU A 136 31.64 38.91 2.70
N LYS A 137 31.28 37.84 3.38
CA LYS A 137 31.72 37.51 4.74
C LYS A 137 33.07 36.79 4.78
N GLN A 138 33.61 36.35 3.65
CA GLN A 138 34.85 35.56 3.52
C GLN A 138 36.03 36.21 4.25
N ASN A 139 36.31 37.48 3.94
CA ASN A 139 37.46 38.20 4.49
C ASN A 139 37.34 38.40 6.02
N LEU A 140 36.14 38.73 6.49
CA LEU A 140 35.87 38.93 7.92
C LEU A 140 36.02 37.60 8.70
N LEU A 141 35.47 36.52 8.17
CA LEU A 141 35.56 35.19 8.78
C LEU A 141 37.01 34.70 8.80
N SER A 142 37.73 34.88 7.70
CA SER A 142 39.17 34.50 7.64
C SER A 142 39.99 35.23 8.66
N LEU A 143 39.79 36.55 8.82
CA LEU A 143 40.48 37.36 9.83
C LEU A 143 40.14 36.93 11.29
N ARG A 144 38.87 36.60 11.56
CA ARG A 144 38.43 36.25 12.92
C ARG A 144 38.80 34.83 13.34
N THR A 145 38.94 33.92 12.37
CA THR A 145 39.19 32.51 12.66
C THR A 145 40.65 32.08 12.37
N ASP A 146 41.42 32.97 11.73
CA ASP A 146 42.76 32.69 11.29
C ASP A 146 42.81 31.39 10.44
N CYS A 147 41.95 31.31 9.44
CA CYS A 147 41.79 30.17 8.51
C CYS A 147 41.73 30.62 7.06
N ASP A 148 42.26 29.82 6.15
CA ASP A 148 42.00 30.00 4.71
C ASP A 148 40.62 29.55 4.35
N ILE A 149 39.75 30.49 4.06
CA ILE A 149 38.33 30.26 3.74
C ILE A 149 38.17 30.51 2.24
N ARG A 150 37.53 29.55 1.56
CA ARG A 150 37.26 29.60 0.13
C ARG A 150 35.75 29.65 -0.11
N VAL A 151 35.36 30.32 -1.20
CA VAL A 151 33.97 30.32 -1.66
C VAL A 151 33.73 29.09 -2.51
N SER A 152 32.70 28.33 -2.22
CA SER A 152 32.32 27.16 -3.02
C SER A 152 31.88 27.56 -4.41
N GLN A 153 32.08 26.68 -5.40
CA GLN A 153 31.56 26.85 -6.75
C GLN A 153 30.09 26.47 -6.83
N TYR A 154 29.58 25.66 -5.88
CA TYR A 154 28.21 25.17 -5.83
C TYR A 154 27.50 25.70 -4.60
N PRO A 155 26.25 26.16 -4.71
CA PRO A 155 25.46 26.58 -3.57
C PRO A 155 25.09 25.37 -2.70
N PHE A 156 25.01 25.58 -1.38
CA PHE A 156 24.61 24.58 -0.39
C PHE A 156 23.74 25.17 0.74
N LEU A 157 23.06 26.26 0.44
CA LEU A 157 22.09 26.97 1.33
C LEU A 157 22.71 27.52 2.63
N GLY A 158 24.01 27.84 2.64
CA GLY A 158 24.69 28.37 3.81
C GLY A 158 25.28 27.32 4.75
N GLY A 159 26.02 27.79 5.77
CA GLY A 159 26.85 26.94 6.62
C GLY A 159 28.26 26.76 6.08
N THR A 160 28.99 25.75 6.56
CA THR A 160 30.36 25.46 6.16
C THR A 160 30.54 24.03 5.66
N ARG A 161 31.49 23.83 4.76
CA ARG A 161 32.02 22.51 4.36
C ARG A 161 33.53 22.54 4.53
N ALA A 162 34.09 21.55 5.20
CA ALA A 162 35.52 21.48 5.41
C ALA A 162 36.10 20.17 4.87
N VAL A 163 37.22 20.26 4.18
CA VAL A 163 37.96 19.11 3.62
C VAL A 163 39.32 18.99 4.27
N ILE A 164 39.59 17.83 4.86
CA ILE A 164 40.89 17.46 5.42
C ILE A 164 41.48 16.41 4.52
N ALA A 165 42.27 16.84 3.52
CA ALA A 165 42.80 15.96 2.47
C ALA A 165 43.69 14.85 3.04
N SER A 166 44.52 15.14 4.02
CA SER A 166 45.42 14.17 4.64
C SER A 166 44.71 13.01 5.35
N LYS A 167 43.50 13.21 5.79
CA LYS A 167 42.66 12.21 6.47
C LYS A 167 41.52 11.68 5.60
N ASN A 168 41.35 12.20 4.39
CA ASN A 168 40.25 11.90 3.48
C ASN A 168 38.86 12.10 4.16
N ILE A 169 38.72 13.20 4.92
CA ILE A 169 37.50 13.54 5.66
C ILE A 169 36.87 14.79 5.05
N LEU A 170 35.58 14.71 4.80
CA LEU A 170 34.72 15.84 4.51
C LEU A 170 33.80 16.08 5.72
N ILE A 171 33.83 17.27 6.29
CA ILE A 171 32.88 17.72 7.31
C ILE A 171 31.86 18.60 6.61
N ASP A 172 30.60 18.21 6.65
CA ASP A 172 29.49 18.95 6.02
C ASP A 172 28.55 19.51 7.09
N ASN A 173 28.63 20.81 7.33
CA ASN A 173 27.75 21.56 8.24
C ASN A 173 26.77 22.45 7.48
N SER A 174 26.55 22.18 6.18
CA SER A 174 25.63 22.96 5.35
C SER A 174 24.17 22.78 5.75
N PHE A 175 23.38 23.81 5.53
CA PHE A 175 21.94 23.73 5.77
C PHE A 175 21.25 22.80 4.76
N GLU A 176 21.81 22.65 3.55
CA GLU A 176 21.30 21.70 2.55
C GLU A 176 21.32 20.26 3.08
N THR A 177 22.45 19.84 3.64
CA THR A 177 22.58 18.48 4.20
C THR A 177 21.67 18.28 5.41
N LYS A 178 21.63 19.26 6.33
CA LYS A 178 20.74 19.21 7.49
C LYS A 178 19.26 19.19 7.13
N LEU A 179 18.86 19.93 6.09
CA LEU A 179 17.49 19.88 5.60
C LEU A 179 17.15 18.51 4.98
N LYS A 180 18.06 17.94 4.21
CA LYS A 180 17.88 16.60 3.62
C LYS A 180 17.77 15.52 4.71
N GLU A 181 18.60 15.58 5.74
CA GLU A 181 18.52 14.69 6.90
C GLU A 181 17.16 14.83 7.61
N ALA A 182 16.76 16.05 7.92
CA ALA A 182 15.47 16.33 8.54
C ALA A 182 14.27 15.90 7.66
N GLU A 183 14.40 15.99 6.34
CA GLU A 183 13.37 15.56 5.39
C GLU A 183 13.25 14.03 5.32
N GLN A 184 14.31 13.28 5.56
CA GLN A 184 14.31 11.82 5.65
C GLN A 184 13.75 11.30 6.98
N ASP A 185 13.96 12.05 8.07
CA ASP A 185 13.51 11.67 9.42
C ASP A 185 12.07 12.10 9.70
N PHE A 186 11.48 12.96 8.87
CA PHE A 186 10.12 13.47 9.01
C PHE A 186 9.09 12.58 8.31
#